data_1733267655fbc16b73f849a35661ea55
#
_entry.id   1733267655fbc16b73f849a35661ea55
#
_cell.length_a   1.000
_cell.length_b   1.000
_cell.length_c   1.000
_cell.angle_alpha   90.00
_cell.angle_beta   90.00
_cell.angle_gamma   90.00
#
_symmetry.space_group_name_H-M   'P 1'
#
loop_
_entity.id
_entity.type
_entity.pdbx_description
1 polymer ?
#
loop_
_entity_poly.entity_id
_entity_poly.type
_entity_poly.pdbx_seq_one_letter_code
_entity_poly.pdbx_strand_id
1 'polypeptide(L)'
;MSRWTTPTPTPEPTPTPNPAPQPPTQPTQESTQQAAQQTAQQQSTQNDTTTAQIEVAKPKSVSPKKVKAAKKAISVEWKKVSGVKGYQVQVATDKKFKKNKKTVTIKKQKTTKTTVKKLKAKKKYYVRVRTYKIVNGKKVYSSWSKIKTVKTK
;
A
#
# COMPACT_ATOMS: atom_id res chain seq x y z
N MET A 1 4.11 -22.47 63.14
CA MET A 1 3.11 -22.59 62.07
C MET A 1 2.68 -21.20 61.66
N SER A 2 3.40 -20.61 60.69
CA SER A 2 3.14 -19.24 60.24
C SER A 2 2.35 -19.31 58.93
N ARG A 3 1.12 -18.80 58.93
CA ARG A 3 0.26 -18.70 57.75
C ARG A 3 0.62 -17.41 56.98
N TRP A 4 1.06 -17.57 55.79
CA TRP A 4 1.23 -16.47 54.84
C TRP A 4 -0.12 -16.18 54.20
N THR A 5 -0.67 -14.99 54.44
CA THR A 5 -1.84 -14.48 53.74
C THR A 5 -1.35 -13.70 52.53
N THR A 6 -1.71 -14.16 51.35
CA THR A 6 -1.49 -13.42 50.10
C THR A 6 -2.43 -12.23 50.00
N PRO A 7 -1.95 -11.01 49.68
CA PRO A 7 -2.84 -9.87 49.44
C PRO A 7 -3.61 -10.05 48.12
N THR A 8 -4.91 -9.85 48.21
CA THR A 8 -5.84 -9.81 47.08
C THR A 8 -5.45 -8.64 46.14
N PRO A 9 -5.35 -8.87 44.83
CA PRO A 9 -5.09 -7.79 43.90
C PRO A 9 -6.28 -6.82 43.84
N THR A 10 -5.99 -5.53 43.98
CA THR A 10 -6.92 -4.43 43.82
C THR A 10 -7.42 -4.39 42.36
N PRO A 11 -8.73 -4.29 42.10
CA PRO A 11 -9.24 -4.19 40.74
C PRO A 11 -8.83 -2.86 40.10
N GLU A 12 -8.29 -2.95 38.91
CA GLU A 12 -7.90 -1.88 38.03
C GLU A 12 -9.13 -1.05 37.61
N PRO A 13 -9.05 0.29 37.60
CA PRO A 13 -10.20 1.13 37.23
C PRO A 13 -10.50 0.98 35.73
N THR A 14 -11.74 0.64 35.43
CA THR A 14 -12.32 0.60 34.09
C THR A 14 -12.17 1.94 33.37
N PRO A 15 -11.69 1.98 32.10
CA PRO A 15 -11.63 3.22 31.34
C PRO A 15 -13.03 3.75 31.02
N THR A 16 -13.26 4.99 31.35
CA THR A 16 -14.48 5.75 31.04
C THR A 16 -14.68 5.84 29.52
N PRO A 17 -15.85 5.55 28.96
CA PRO A 17 -16.08 5.71 27.53
C PRO A 17 -16.07 7.19 27.13
N ASN A 18 -15.32 7.47 26.09
CA ASN A 18 -15.20 8.76 25.44
C ASN A 18 -16.56 9.15 24.80
N PRO A 19 -17.07 10.37 25.01
CA PRO A 19 -18.34 10.78 24.40
C PRO A 19 -18.21 10.88 22.88
N ALA A 20 -19.26 10.39 22.20
CA ALA A 20 -19.40 10.42 20.75
C ALA A 20 -19.41 11.86 20.20
N PRO A 21 -18.86 12.11 19.01
CA PRO A 21 -18.92 13.41 18.36
C PRO A 21 -20.36 13.73 17.90
N GLN A 22 -20.83 14.90 18.28
CA GLN A 22 -22.13 15.45 17.83
C GLN A 22 -22.09 15.83 16.35
N PRO A 23 -23.20 15.63 15.61
CA PRO A 23 -23.30 16.05 14.21
C PRO A 23 -23.43 17.58 14.12
N PRO A 24 -22.92 18.20 13.03
CA PRO A 24 -23.01 19.64 12.83
C PRO A 24 -24.43 20.06 12.50
N THR A 25 -24.91 21.08 13.18
CA THR A 25 -26.17 21.77 12.94
C THR A 25 -26.15 22.51 11.60
N GLN A 26 -27.13 22.24 10.74
CA GLN A 26 -27.43 23.01 9.54
C GLN A 26 -27.91 24.46 9.91
N PRO A 27 -27.51 25.45 9.14
CA PRO A 27 -28.29 26.68 9.07
C PRO A 27 -29.31 26.62 7.93
N THR A 28 -30.48 27.03 8.31
CA THR A 28 -31.73 27.20 7.58
C THR A 28 -31.60 28.13 6.39
N GLN A 29 -32.28 27.76 5.31
CA GLN A 29 -32.51 28.53 4.10
C GLN A 29 -33.32 29.80 4.38
N GLU A 30 -32.98 30.87 3.70
CA GLU A 30 -34.02 31.81 3.25
C GLU A 30 -33.68 32.33 1.84
N SER A 31 -34.73 32.27 1.06
CA SER A 31 -34.85 32.59 -0.37
C SER A 31 -34.60 34.07 -0.67
N THR A 32 -34.08 34.41 -1.85
CA THR A 32 -34.83 35.27 -2.78
C THR A 32 -34.20 35.24 -4.17
N GLN A 33 -35.08 35.12 -5.14
CA GLN A 33 -34.93 35.12 -6.59
C GLN A 33 -34.38 36.44 -7.16
N GLN A 34 -33.69 36.39 -8.25
CA GLN A 34 -34.00 37.02 -9.55
C GLN A 34 -32.70 37.17 -10.37
N ALA A 35 -32.62 36.43 -11.41
CA ALA A 35 -32.92 36.78 -12.81
C ALA A 35 -31.79 37.43 -13.58
N ALA A 36 -31.56 36.82 -14.71
CA ALA A 36 -31.19 37.35 -16.03
C ALA A 36 -29.74 37.52 -16.40
N GLN A 37 -29.31 36.59 -17.26
CA GLN A 37 -28.75 36.82 -18.63
C GLN A 37 -27.65 37.87 -18.77
N GLN A 38 -26.52 37.50 -19.24
CA GLN A 38 -26.00 37.59 -20.62
C GLN A 38 -24.52 37.33 -20.72
N THR A 39 -24.18 36.35 -21.55
CA THR A 39 -23.31 36.45 -22.72
C THR A 39 -21.87 36.91 -22.55
N ALA A 40 -21.04 36.01 -23.01
CA ALA A 40 -19.86 36.22 -23.84
C ALA A 40 -18.55 36.63 -23.22
N GLN A 41 -17.65 35.70 -23.43
CA GLN A 41 -16.31 35.94 -24.02
C GLN A 41 -15.26 36.68 -23.20
N GLN A 42 -14.23 35.93 -23.21
CA GLN A 42 -12.83 36.38 -23.36
C GLN A 42 -11.99 36.43 -22.09
N GLN A 43 -11.12 35.47 -22.12
CA GLN A 43 -9.67 35.69 -22.22
C GLN A 43 -8.94 35.98 -20.92
N SER A 44 -8.12 34.99 -20.64
CA SER A 44 -6.73 35.15 -20.20
C SER A 44 -6.47 36.21 -19.17
N THR A 45 -6.19 35.74 -18.00
CA THR A 45 -4.88 36.08 -17.41
C THR A 45 -4.55 35.08 -16.33
N GLN A 46 -3.44 34.47 -16.54
CA GLN A 46 -2.61 33.78 -15.58
C GLN A 46 -2.60 34.56 -14.26
N ASN A 47 -2.89 33.86 -13.20
CA ASN A 47 -2.23 34.12 -11.95
C ASN A 47 -1.80 32.80 -11.37
N ASP A 48 -0.56 32.51 -11.65
CA ASP A 48 0.29 31.65 -10.87
C ASP A 48 0.05 31.93 -9.38
N THR A 49 -0.57 31.00 -8.74
CA THR A 49 -0.21 30.68 -7.38
C THR A 49 0.02 29.18 -7.41
N THR A 50 1.16 28.85 -7.94
CA THR A 50 1.75 27.53 -7.87
C THR A 50 1.99 27.17 -6.42
N THR A 51 0.96 26.71 -5.74
CA THR A 51 1.19 25.71 -4.73
C THR A 51 1.46 24.43 -5.50
N ALA A 52 2.71 24.26 -5.87
CA ALA A 52 3.20 23.03 -6.46
C ALA A 52 2.97 21.89 -5.46
N GLN A 53 1.78 21.35 -5.47
CA GLN A 53 1.60 19.97 -5.09
C GLN A 53 2.42 19.19 -6.10
N ILE A 54 3.65 18.87 -5.71
CA ILE A 54 4.46 17.90 -6.41
C ILE A 54 3.65 16.62 -6.31
N GLU A 55 2.78 16.40 -7.27
CA GLU A 55 2.12 15.12 -7.46
C GLU A 55 3.24 14.13 -7.70
N VAL A 56 3.60 13.42 -6.64
CA VAL A 56 4.65 12.41 -6.68
C VAL A 56 4.18 11.29 -7.59
N ALA A 57 4.37 11.48 -8.89
CA ALA A 57 3.95 10.53 -9.90
C ALA A 57 4.41 9.13 -9.51
N LYS A 58 3.46 8.23 -9.36
CA LYS A 58 3.73 6.82 -9.01
C LYS A 58 4.70 6.22 -10.05
N PRO A 59 5.67 5.42 -9.62
CA PRO A 59 6.56 4.77 -10.56
C PRO A 59 5.81 3.81 -11.49
N LYS A 60 6.32 3.62 -12.70
CA LYS A 60 5.77 2.66 -13.66
C LYS A 60 5.67 1.28 -13.05
N SER A 61 4.55 0.60 -13.25
CA SER A 61 4.33 -0.76 -12.75
C SER A 61 5.18 -1.77 -13.51
N VAL A 62 5.35 -2.94 -12.93
CA VAL A 62 6.10 -4.06 -13.53
C VAL A 62 5.30 -5.34 -13.38
N SER A 63 5.39 -6.22 -14.37
CA SER A 63 4.77 -7.56 -14.31
C SER A 63 5.82 -8.66 -14.32
N PRO A 64 5.61 -9.77 -13.61
CA PRO A 64 6.52 -10.90 -13.67
C PRO A 64 6.45 -11.52 -15.06
N LYS A 65 7.61 -11.60 -15.75
CA LYS A 65 7.77 -12.25 -17.05
C LYS A 65 7.74 -13.76 -16.87
N LYS A 66 8.49 -14.27 -15.90
CA LYS A 66 8.65 -15.71 -15.65
C LYS A 66 8.62 -16.00 -14.15
N VAL A 67 7.88 -17.02 -13.76
CA VAL A 67 7.84 -17.53 -12.38
C VAL A 67 8.11 -19.03 -12.45
N LYS A 68 9.19 -19.46 -11.81
CA LYS A 68 9.63 -20.87 -11.81
C LYS A 68 9.58 -21.43 -10.40
N ALA A 69 9.05 -22.64 -10.27
CA ALA A 69 9.13 -23.43 -9.04
C ALA A 69 10.52 -24.02 -8.84
N ALA A 70 10.97 -24.03 -7.61
CA ALA A 70 12.16 -24.73 -7.16
C ALA A 70 11.86 -25.44 -5.82
N LYS A 71 12.78 -26.28 -5.36
CA LYS A 71 12.66 -26.98 -4.06
C LYS A 71 12.61 -25.93 -2.92
N LYS A 72 11.49 -25.83 -2.24
CA LYS A 72 11.21 -24.83 -1.17
C LYS A 72 11.53 -23.37 -1.55
N ALA A 73 11.47 -23.06 -2.87
CA ALA A 73 11.79 -21.73 -3.38
C ALA A 73 10.99 -21.39 -4.65
N ILE A 74 10.94 -20.11 -4.99
CA ILE A 74 10.32 -19.59 -6.21
C ILE A 74 11.26 -18.56 -6.81
N SER A 75 11.63 -18.73 -8.07
CA SER A 75 12.37 -17.75 -8.87
C SER A 75 11.39 -16.89 -9.65
N VAL A 76 11.56 -15.58 -9.56
CA VAL A 76 10.70 -14.58 -10.25
C VAL A 76 11.58 -13.70 -11.11
N GLU A 77 11.24 -13.58 -12.38
CA GLU A 77 11.90 -12.71 -13.36
C GLU A 77 10.91 -11.67 -13.90
N TRP A 78 11.40 -10.46 -14.17
CA TRP A 78 10.62 -9.35 -14.73
C TRP A 78 11.46 -8.53 -15.71
N LYS A 79 10.82 -7.62 -16.45
CA LYS A 79 11.53 -6.67 -17.32
C LYS A 79 12.06 -5.49 -16.48
N LYS A 80 13.25 -5.00 -16.82
CA LYS A 80 13.80 -3.78 -16.24
C LYS A 80 12.84 -2.60 -16.48
N VAL A 81 12.65 -1.79 -15.45
CA VAL A 81 11.85 -0.57 -15.52
C VAL A 81 12.76 0.62 -15.24
N SER A 82 12.75 1.62 -16.11
CA SER A 82 13.52 2.85 -15.94
C SER A 82 12.84 3.80 -14.94
N GLY A 83 13.61 4.68 -14.30
CA GLY A 83 13.09 5.69 -13.38
C GLY A 83 12.63 5.12 -12.02
N VAL A 84 13.06 3.90 -11.65
CA VAL A 84 12.74 3.30 -10.36
C VAL A 84 14.02 3.04 -9.54
N LYS A 85 13.92 3.04 -8.22
CA LYS A 85 15.02 2.68 -7.34
C LYS A 85 15.20 1.16 -7.25
N GLY A 86 14.10 0.43 -7.36
CA GLY A 86 14.12 -1.03 -7.26
C GLY A 86 12.72 -1.66 -7.31
N TYR A 87 12.66 -2.89 -6.83
CA TYR A 87 11.46 -3.73 -6.93
C TYR A 87 11.10 -4.34 -5.58
N GLN A 88 9.85 -4.71 -5.44
CA GLN A 88 9.37 -5.49 -4.30
C GLN A 88 8.57 -6.68 -4.81
N VAL A 89 9.02 -7.88 -4.47
CA VAL A 89 8.36 -9.15 -4.79
C VAL A 89 7.65 -9.65 -3.55
N GLN A 90 6.42 -10.08 -3.71
CA GLN A 90 5.64 -10.64 -2.62
C GLN A 90 5.07 -12.00 -3.03
N VAL A 91 5.20 -12.98 -2.13
CA VAL A 91 4.64 -14.32 -2.28
C VAL A 91 3.79 -14.66 -1.06
N ALA A 92 2.69 -15.39 -1.27
CA ALA A 92 1.82 -15.84 -0.20
C ALA A 92 1.11 -17.14 -0.60
N THR A 93 0.58 -17.87 0.38
CA THR A 93 -0.19 -19.11 0.11
C THR A 93 -1.66 -18.83 -0.19
N ASP A 94 -2.10 -17.59 -0.06
CA ASP A 94 -3.46 -17.15 -0.37
C ASP A 94 -3.48 -15.98 -1.36
N LYS A 95 -4.55 -15.87 -2.14
CA LYS A 95 -4.75 -14.83 -3.16
C LYS A 95 -4.82 -13.41 -2.57
N LYS A 96 -5.24 -13.28 -1.32
CA LYS A 96 -5.33 -11.99 -0.62
C LYS A 96 -4.01 -11.55 0.03
N PHE A 97 -2.96 -12.36 -0.04
CA PHE A 97 -1.63 -12.10 0.55
C PHE A 97 -1.67 -11.87 2.07
N LYS A 98 -2.54 -12.57 2.77
CA LYS A 98 -2.65 -12.55 4.23
C LYS A 98 -1.85 -13.68 4.89
N LYS A 99 -1.90 -14.91 4.33
CA LYS A 99 -1.29 -16.13 4.93
C LYS A 99 0.09 -16.42 4.34
N ASN A 100 1.05 -16.74 5.23
CA ASN A 100 2.45 -17.10 4.87
C ASN A 100 3.10 -16.12 3.87
N LYS A 101 2.82 -14.85 4.06
CA LYS A 101 3.32 -13.76 3.20
C LYS A 101 4.81 -13.57 3.41
N LYS A 102 5.59 -13.61 2.33
CA LYS A 102 6.98 -13.17 2.28
C LYS A 102 7.15 -12.03 1.30
N THR A 103 7.93 -11.05 1.70
CA THR A 103 8.23 -9.87 0.90
C THR A 103 9.74 -9.74 0.76
N VAL A 104 10.22 -9.61 -0.47
CA VAL A 104 11.62 -9.39 -0.80
C VAL A 104 11.74 -8.05 -1.50
N THR A 105 12.59 -7.17 -0.96
CA THR A 105 12.87 -5.86 -1.54
C THR A 105 14.21 -5.89 -2.25
N ILE A 106 14.22 -5.55 -3.52
CA ILE A 106 15.38 -5.47 -4.39
C ILE A 106 15.75 -4.01 -4.56
N LYS A 107 16.91 -3.61 -4.04
CA LYS A 107 17.36 -2.21 -4.00
C LYS A 107 18.01 -1.72 -5.29
N LYS A 108 18.27 -2.61 -6.25
CA LYS A 108 18.98 -2.29 -7.50
C LYS A 108 18.01 -2.36 -8.69
N GLN A 109 17.89 -1.29 -9.45
CA GLN A 109 17.08 -1.19 -10.68
C GLN A 109 17.50 -2.22 -11.74
N LYS A 110 18.81 -2.49 -11.86
CA LYS A 110 19.35 -3.42 -12.85
C LYS A 110 18.98 -4.88 -12.58
N THR A 111 18.57 -5.22 -11.36
CA THR A 111 18.19 -6.59 -10.99
C THR A 111 16.80 -6.91 -11.53
N THR A 112 16.73 -7.89 -12.42
CA THR A 112 15.50 -8.34 -13.09
C THR A 112 15.04 -9.74 -12.68
N LYS A 113 15.72 -10.33 -11.70
CA LYS A 113 15.44 -11.67 -11.17
C LYS A 113 15.68 -11.73 -9.67
N THR A 114 14.88 -12.53 -8.98
CA THR A 114 15.12 -12.88 -7.57
C THR A 114 14.59 -14.25 -7.25
N THR A 115 15.12 -14.86 -6.19
CA THR A 115 14.64 -16.16 -5.70
C THR A 115 14.18 -16.00 -4.25
N VAL A 116 12.92 -16.30 -4.01
CA VAL A 116 12.33 -16.33 -2.67
C VAL A 116 12.52 -17.72 -2.10
N LYS A 117 13.36 -17.87 -1.10
CA LYS A 117 13.72 -19.14 -0.43
C LYS A 117 12.91 -19.36 0.86
N LYS A 118 13.11 -20.51 1.50
CA LYS A 118 12.47 -20.91 2.77
C LYS A 118 10.94 -20.92 2.66
N LEU A 119 10.44 -21.50 1.58
CA LEU A 119 9.03 -21.75 1.36
C LEU A 119 8.68 -23.21 1.71
N LYS A 120 7.40 -23.49 1.94
CA LYS A 120 6.92 -24.86 2.12
C LYS A 120 6.94 -25.59 0.79
N ALA A 121 7.40 -26.86 0.77
CA ALA A 121 7.40 -27.72 -0.41
C ALA A 121 5.95 -28.10 -0.79
N LYS A 122 5.75 -28.45 -2.06
CA LYS A 122 4.46 -28.93 -2.61
C LYS A 122 3.26 -28.02 -2.32
N LYS A 123 3.50 -26.72 -2.02
CA LYS A 123 2.44 -25.73 -1.75
C LYS A 123 2.26 -24.77 -2.93
N LYS A 124 1.01 -24.38 -3.16
CA LYS A 124 0.63 -23.35 -4.11
C LYS A 124 0.94 -21.98 -3.52
N TYR A 125 1.61 -21.14 -4.30
CA TYR A 125 1.91 -19.76 -3.95
C TYR A 125 1.40 -18.79 -5.00
N TYR A 126 0.96 -17.65 -4.54
CA TYR A 126 0.58 -16.48 -5.32
C TYR A 126 1.74 -15.50 -5.28
N VAL A 127 2.09 -14.96 -6.45
CA VAL A 127 3.26 -14.09 -6.63
C VAL A 127 2.81 -12.80 -7.29
N ARG A 128 3.27 -11.67 -6.76
CA ARG A 128 3.10 -10.35 -7.35
C ARG A 128 4.36 -9.52 -7.18
N VAL A 129 4.54 -8.54 -8.05
CA VAL A 129 5.69 -7.65 -8.02
C VAL A 129 5.24 -6.21 -8.21
N ARG A 130 5.98 -5.26 -7.66
CA ARG A 130 5.82 -3.84 -7.89
C ARG A 130 7.17 -3.15 -7.91
N THR A 131 7.22 -1.95 -8.47
CA THR A 131 8.38 -1.07 -8.41
C THR A 131 8.27 -0.10 -7.25
N TYR A 132 9.39 0.54 -6.90
CA TYR A 132 9.38 1.70 -6.02
C TYR A 132 10.46 2.70 -6.42
N LYS A 133 10.24 3.95 -6.10
CA LYS A 133 11.23 5.03 -6.13
C LYS A 133 11.33 5.68 -4.75
N ILE A 134 12.39 6.45 -4.53
CA ILE A 134 12.54 7.26 -3.34
C ILE A 134 12.23 8.70 -3.73
N VAL A 135 11.35 9.33 -2.99
CA VAL A 135 11.01 10.74 -3.12
C VAL A 135 10.99 11.36 -1.73
N ASN A 136 11.78 12.39 -1.53
CA ASN A 136 11.94 13.04 -0.23
C ASN A 136 12.22 12.03 0.91
N GLY A 137 13.14 11.10 0.67
CA GLY A 137 13.50 10.03 1.62
C GLY A 137 12.45 8.93 1.80
N LYS A 138 11.25 9.08 1.27
CA LYS A 138 10.13 8.13 1.41
C LYS A 138 10.01 7.21 0.20
N LYS A 139 9.61 5.95 0.43
CA LYS A 139 9.34 4.99 -0.66
C LYS A 139 7.95 5.22 -1.24
N VAL A 140 7.90 5.50 -2.54
CA VAL A 140 6.67 5.56 -3.32
C VAL A 140 6.59 4.33 -4.19
N TYR A 141 5.48 3.60 -4.13
CA TYR A 141 5.30 2.32 -4.80
C TYR A 141 4.34 2.44 -5.99
N SER A 142 4.61 1.65 -7.04
CA SER A 142 3.61 1.42 -8.09
C SER A 142 2.47 0.53 -7.59
N SER A 143 1.44 0.41 -8.40
CA SER A 143 0.44 -0.66 -8.23
C SER A 143 1.11 -2.04 -8.30
N TRP A 144 0.50 -3.03 -7.64
CA TRP A 144 0.94 -4.41 -7.76
C TRP A 144 0.64 -4.96 -9.15
N SER A 145 1.50 -5.85 -9.64
CA SER A 145 1.26 -6.61 -10.86
C SER A 145 0.03 -7.52 -10.76
N LYS A 146 -0.42 -8.03 -11.90
CA LYS A 146 -1.28 -9.21 -11.94
C LYS A 146 -0.63 -10.37 -11.18
N ILE A 147 -1.45 -11.15 -10.50
CA ILE A 147 -0.99 -12.28 -9.68
C ILE A 147 -0.61 -13.44 -10.61
N LYS A 148 0.55 -14.01 -10.39
CA LYS A 148 0.98 -15.29 -10.97
C LYS A 148 0.90 -16.38 -9.91
N THR A 149 0.58 -17.59 -10.32
CA THR A 149 0.48 -18.73 -9.41
C THR A 149 1.56 -19.75 -9.75
N VAL A 150 2.14 -20.38 -8.74
CA VAL A 150 3.16 -21.43 -8.90
C VAL A 150 3.12 -22.39 -7.71
N LYS A 151 3.36 -23.67 -7.95
CA LYS A 151 3.47 -24.72 -6.93
C LYS A 151 4.95 -25.03 -6.70
N THR A 152 5.44 -24.93 -5.47
CA THR A 152 6.82 -25.30 -5.10
C THR A 152 7.04 -26.81 -5.25
N LYS A 153 8.30 -27.17 -5.52
CA LYS A 153 8.77 -28.57 -5.52
C LYS A 153 9.16 -29.00 -4.12
#